data_2c1f1bb70a1dfa8cc63a75d48e0551de
#
_entry.id   2c1f1bb70a1dfa8cc63a75d48e0551de
#
_cell.length_a   1.000
_cell.length_b   1.000
_cell.length_c   1.000
_cell.angle_alpha   90.00
_cell.angle_beta   90.00
_cell.angle_gamma   90.00
#
_symmetry.space_group_name_H-M   'P 1'
#
loop_
_entity.id
_entity.type
_entity.pdbx_description
1 polymer ?
#
loop_
_entity_poly.entity_id
_entity_poly.type
_entity_poly.pdbx_seq_one_letter_code
_entity_poly.pdbx_strand_id
1 'polypeptide(L)'
;DLPCMDNDNIRRGKPATHVKFGESTAVLAGNSLLTLAFEMIADKKYLIDKNSKTELIKELALCSGHTGIAGGQQLDLSFENKKKNLNEILSMQRKKTGKLFNFCCFASGSIAKRSKKEKLFLSNLGEDIGLLFQLADDFLDVKGSKKIVGKPIGKDSKRGKSTIINLMGYKKAYSLANNLKKNILRK
;
A
#
# COMPACT_ATOMS: atom_id res chain seq x y z
N ASP A 1 4.08 11.82 0.01
CA ASP A 1 5.24 12.73 -0.14
C ASP A 1 5.03 14.09 0.56
N LEU A 2 3.82 14.40 1.10
CA LEU A 2 3.53 15.68 1.78
C LEU A 2 4.51 15.92 2.95
N PRO A 3 4.79 17.21 3.32
CA PRO A 3 5.64 17.53 4.47
C PRO A 3 5.15 16.93 5.79
N CYS A 4 3.83 16.83 5.99
CA CYS A 4 3.22 16.20 7.17
C CYS A 4 3.21 14.66 7.12
N MET A 5 3.71 14.05 6.04
CA MET A 5 3.83 12.60 5.82
C MET A 5 5.30 12.20 5.66
N ASP A 6 5.70 11.73 4.48
CA ASP A 6 7.08 11.30 4.22
C ASP A 6 8.04 12.47 3.94
N ASN A 7 7.56 13.70 3.73
CA ASN A 7 8.32 14.89 3.42
C ASN A 7 9.36 14.66 2.30
N ASP A 8 8.91 14.07 1.19
CA ASP A 8 9.75 13.73 0.07
C ASP A 8 9.63 14.73 -1.08
N ASN A 9 10.73 15.40 -1.39
CA ASN A 9 10.76 16.40 -2.45
C ASN A 9 10.81 15.80 -3.86
N ILE A 10 11.20 14.51 -3.98
CA ILE A 10 11.35 13.83 -5.28
C ILE A 10 10.59 12.52 -5.26
N ARG A 11 9.76 12.28 -6.27
CA ARG A 11 9.05 11.03 -6.51
C ARG A 11 9.24 10.56 -7.95
N ARG A 12 9.72 9.32 -8.14
CA ARG A 12 9.98 8.74 -9.48
C ARG A 12 10.88 9.62 -10.37
N GLY A 13 11.90 10.22 -9.76
CA GLY A 13 12.86 11.10 -10.46
C GLY A 13 12.34 12.50 -10.81
N LYS A 14 11.13 12.86 -10.38
CA LYS A 14 10.50 14.17 -10.60
C LYS A 14 10.19 14.85 -9.28
N PRO A 15 10.06 16.20 -9.25
CA PRO A 15 9.58 16.91 -8.07
C PRO A 15 8.24 16.33 -7.59
N ALA A 16 8.08 16.13 -6.28
CA ALA A 16 6.82 15.71 -5.67
C ALA A 16 5.72 16.77 -5.93
N THR A 17 4.46 16.36 -5.89
CA THR A 17 3.32 17.22 -6.25
C THR A 17 3.27 18.49 -5.42
N HIS A 18 3.52 18.39 -4.11
CA HIS A 18 3.54 19.55 -3.21
C HIS A 18 4.69 20.51 -3.48
N VAL A 19 5.85 20.01 -3.97
CA VAL A 19 7.00 20.86 -4.36
C VAL A 19 6.68 21.61 -5.64
N LYS A 20 6.02 20.96 -6.60
CA LYS A 20 5.78 21.54 -7.93
C LYS A 20 4.55 22.46 -7.95
N PHE A 21 3.49 22.12 -7.21
CA PHE A 21 2.18 22.76 -7.32
C PHE A 21 1.64 23.30 -5.99
N GLY A 22 2.39 23.18 -4.90
CA GLY A 22 1.98 23.58 -3.55
C GLY A 22 1.25 22.48 -2.78
N GLU A 23 1.26 22.60 -1.45
CA GLU A 23 0.70 21.57 -0.55
C GLU A 23 -0.82 21.43 -0.68
N SER A 24 -1.55 22.56 -0.74
CA SER A 24 -3.01 22.55 -0.90
C SER A 24 -3.43 21.81 -2.18
N THR A 25 -2.74 22.08 -3.29
CA THR A 25 -2.99 21.37 -4.56
C THR A 25 -2.72 19.88 -4.43
N ALA A 26 -1.65 19.48 -3.74
CA ALA A 26 -1.33 18.07 -3.55
C ALA A 26 -2.38 17.34 -2.70
N VAL A 27 -2.88 17.97 -1.63
CA VAL A 27 -3.97 17.42 -0.80
C VAL A 27 -5.25 17.28 -1.60
N LEU A 28 -5.66 18.34 -2.30
CA LEU A 28 -6.88 18.33 -3.11
C LEU A 28 -6.80 17.32 -4.27
N ALA A 29 -5.64 17.18 -4.91
CA ALA A 29 -5.44 16.17 -5.94
C ALA A 29 -5.59 14.74 -5.40
N GLY A 30 -5.04 14.45 -4.22
CA GLY A 30 -5.22 13.16 -3.56
C GLY A 30 -6.69 12.85 -3.24
N ASN A 31 -7.40 13.82 -2.65
CA ASN A 31 -8.83 13.70 -2.36
C ASN A 31 -9.64 13.49 -3.65
N SER A 32 -9.35 14.27 -4.69
CA SER A 32 -10.05 14.17 -5.98
C SER A 32 -9.82 12.81 -6.65
N LEU A 33 -8.62 12.25 -6.59
CA LEU A 33 -8.32 10.92 -7.14
C LEU A 33 -9.09 9.81 -6.40
N LEU A 34 -9.22 9.91 -5.08
CA LEU A 34 -10.00 8.94 -4.31
C LEU A 34 -11.49 9.05 -4.62
N THR A 35 -12.05 10.28 -4.68
CA THR A 35 -13.46 10.48 -5.03
C THR A 35 -13.75 10.07 -6.47
N LEU A 36 -12.82 10.32 -7.41
CA LEU A 36 -12.93 9.84 -8.79
C LEU A 36 -13.01 8.31 -8.86
N ALA A 37 -12.28 7.58 -8.01
CA ALA A 37 -12.36 6.12 -7.97
C ALA A 37 -13.78 5.63 -7.60
N PHE A 38 -14.45 6.29 -6.65
CA PHE A 38 -15.86 6.00 -6.32
C PHE A 38 -16.81 6.36 -7.46
N GLU A 39 -16.62 7.53 -8.07
CA GLU A 39 -17.40 7.97 -9.24
C GLU A 39 -17.31 6.94 -10.37
N MET A 40 -16.09 6.49 -10.71
CA MET A 40 -15.88 5.49 -11.76
C MET A 40 -16.60 4.16 -11.45
N ILE A 41 -16.60 3.68 -10.22
CA ILE A 41 -17.32 2.45 -9.86
C ILE A 41 -18.84 2.65 -10.00
N ALA A 42 -19.35 3.83 -9.61
CA ALA A 42 -20.77 4.14 -9.66
C ALA A 42 -21.31 4.43 -11.07
N ASP A 43 -20.44 4.89 -11.99
CA ASP A 43 -20.82 5.33 -13.33
C ASP A 43 -21.52 4.22 -14.14
N LYS A 44 -22.66 4.58 -14.75
CA LYS A 44 -23.48 3.66 -15.55
C LYS A 44 -22.82 3.22 -16.86
N LYS A 45 -21.85 3.98 -17.37
CA LYS A 45 -21.11 3.61 -18.59
C LYS A 45 -20.31 2.31 -18.45
N TYR A 46 -19.91 1.95 -17.22
CA TYR A 46 -19.29 0.66 -16.96
C TYR A 46 -20.37 -0.38 -16.69
N LEU A 47 -20.37 -1.43 -17.50
CA LEU A 47 -21.38 -2.51 -17.48
C LEU A 47 -21.15 -3.48 -16.31
N ILE A 48 -21.08 -2.93 -15.09
CA ILE A 48 -21.01 -3.67 -13.85
C ILE A 48 -22.40 -3.69 -13.23
N ASP A 49 -22.89 -4.85 -12.80
CA ASP A 49 -24.20 -4.97 -12.16
C ASP A 49 -24.28 -4.23 -10.82
N LYS A 50 -25.48 -3.86 -10.39
CA LYS A 50 -25.73 -3.04 -9.20
C LYS A 50 -25.16 -3.66 -7.92
N ASN A 51 -25.23 -4.97 -7.76
CA ASN A 51 -24.75 -5.65 -6.57
C ASN A 51 -23.22 -5.59 -6.52
N SER A 52 -22.56 -5.89 -7.63
CA SER A 52 -21.09 -5.77 -7.73
C SER A 52 -20.62 -4.33 -7.51
N LYS A 53 -21.30 -3.31 -8.05
CA LYS A 53 -20.98 -1.90 -7.75
C LYS A 53 -21.05 -1.60 -6.26
N THR A 54 -22.10 -2.05 -5.58
CA THR A 54 -22.27 -1.85 -4.14
C THR A 54 -21.17 -2.55 -3.33
N GLU A 55 -20.82 -3.79 -3.70
CA GLU A 55 -19.67 -4.50 -3.08
C GLU A 55 -18.36 -3.74 -3.28
N LEU A 56 -18.07 -3.27 -4.51
CA LEU A 56 -16.85 -2.55 -4.84
C LEU A 56 -16.73 -1.23 -4.09
N ILE A 57 -17.81 -0.46 -4.00
CA ILE A 57 -17.84 0.80 -3.23
C ILE A 57 -17.54 0.53 -1.76
N LYS A 58 -18.19 -0.46 -1.16
CA LYS A 58 -17.97 -0.86 0.22
C LYS A 58 -16.53 -1.29 0.46
N GLU A 59 -16.00 -2.16 -0.39
CA GLU A 59 -14.64 -2.69 -0.24
C GLU A 59 -13.58 -1.60 -0.45
N LEU A 60 -13.76 -0.70 -1.44
CA LEU A 60 -12.87 0.46 -1.62
C LEU A 60 -12.86 1.35 -0.37
N ALA A 61 -14.03 1.62 0.21
CA ALA A 61 -14.13 2.41 1.44
C ALA A 61 -13.39 1.75 2.62
N LEU A 62 -13.56 0.44 2.81
CA LEU A 62 -12.86 -0.32 3.85
C LEU A 62 -11.34 -0.32 3.63
N CYS A 63 -10.89 -0.55 2.39
CA CYS A 63 -9.48 -0.61 2.05
C CYS A 63 -8.79 0.77 2.09
N SER A 64 -9.50 1.85 1.78
CA SER A 64 -8.94 3.22 1.79
C SER A 64 -9.00 3.88 3.17
N GLY A 65 -10.02 3.56 3.97
CA GLY A 65 -10.34 4.22 5.22
C GLY A 65 -9.45 3.84 6.40
N HIS A 66 -9.99 4.07 7.62
CA HIS A 66 -9.28 3.87 8.89
C HIS A 66 -8.91 2.40 9.16
N THR A 67 -9.65 1.45 8.64
CA THR A 67 -9.32 0.02 8.72
C THR A 67 -8.29 -0.44 7.67
N GLY A 68 -8.04 0.40 6.66
CA GLY A 68 -7.16 0.16 5.53
C GLY A 68 -5.97 1.12 5.48
N ILE A 69 -5.77 1.73 4.31
CA ILE A 69 -4.59 2.54 3.99
C ILE A 69 -4.40 3.71 4.94
N ALA A 70 -5.46 4.48 5.19
CA ALA A 70 -5.38 5.66 6.09
C ALA A 70 -4.96 5.24 7.51
N GLY A 71 -5.57 4.17 8.06
CA GLY A 71 -5.16 3.63 9.36
C GLY A 71 -3.75 3.03 9.35
N GLY A 72 -3.34 2.39 8.24
CA GLY A 72 -1.97 1.89 8.07
C GLY A 72 -0.95 3.01 8.04
N GLN A 73 -1.23 4.11 7.34
CA GLN A 73 -0.37 5.29 7.32
C GLN A 73 -0.27 5.97 8.69
N GLN A 74 -1.38 6.06 9.42
CA GLN A 74 -1.38 6.58 10.79
C GLN A 74 -0.52 5.72 11.73
N LEU A 75 -0.59 4.40 11.60
CA LEU A 75 0.27 3.49 12.36
C LEU A 75 1.75 3.69 12.01
N ASP A 76 2.09 3.78 10.72
CA ASP A 76 3.46 4.00 10.24
C ASP A 76 4.09 5.26 10.88
N LEU A 77 3.38 6.38 10.84
CA LEU A 77 3.80 7.63 11.47
C LEU A 77 3.92 7.48 13.01
N SER A 78 2.96 6.81 13.64
CA SER A 78 2.95 6.61 15.09
C SER A 78 4.05 5.67 15.59
N PHE A 79 4.62 4.84 14.71
CA PHE A 79 5.68 3.88 15.00
C PHE A 79 7.09 4.49 14.87
N GLU A 80 7.23 5.69 14.28
CA GLU A 80 8.53 6.35 14.17
C GLU A 80 9.18 6.50 15.55
N ASN A 81 10.48 6.16 15.63
CA ASN A 81 11.30 6.17 16.85
C ASN A 81 10.76 5.29 17.99
N LYS A 82 9.87 4.31 17.70
CA LYS A 82 9.36 3.37 18.71
C LYS A 82 9.77 1.95 18.38
N LYS A 83 10.11 1.18 19.39
CA LYS A 83 10.34 -0.27 19.24
C LYS A 83 9.01 -0.98 19.03
N LYS A 84 8.90 -1.73 17.95
CA LYS A 84 7.71 -2.49 17.55
C LYS A 84 8.09 -3.95 17.33
N ASN A 85 7.16 -4.86 17.63
CA ASN A 85 7.36 -6.28 17.33
C ASN A 85 6.99 -6.60 15.87
N LEU A 86 7.36 -7.81 15.43
CA LEU A 86 7.15 -8.23 14.04
C LEU A 86 5.66 -8.20 13.64
N ASN A 87 4.77 -8.66 14.51
CA ASN A 87 3.33 -8.71 14.20
C ASN A 87 2.73 -7.30 14.03
N GLU A 88 3.16 -6.34 14.85
CA GLU A 88 2.73 -4.94 14.73
C GLU A 88 3.19 -4.35 13.38
N ILE A 89 4.45 -4.58 12.98
CA ILE A 89 5.01 -4.07 11.72
C ILE A 89 4.31 -4.74 10.53
N LEU A 90 4.14 -6.06 10.55
CA LEU A 90 3.41 -6.78 9.50
C LEU A 90 1.96 -6.30 9.36
N SER A 91 1.26 -6.10 10.48
CA SER A 91 -0.11 -5.59 10.49
C SER A 91 -0.18 -4.19 9.90
N MET A 92 0.73 -3.30 10.25
CA MET A 92 0.82 -1.94 9.70
C MET A 92 1.09 -1.98 8.19
N GLN A 93 2.07 -2.78 7.72
CA GLN A 93 2.39 -2.89 6.29
C GLN A 93 1.24 -3.50 5.47
N ARG A 94 0.53 -4.50 6.00
CA ARG A 94 -0.67 -5.05 5.37
C ARG A 94 -1.77 -3.98 5.21
N LYS A 95 -1.96 -3.12 6.20
CA LYS A 95 -2.92 -2.01 6.10
C LYS A 95 -2.43 -0.94 5.13
N LYS A 96 -1.22 -0.41 5.33
CA LYS A 96 -0.68 0.72 4.56
C LYS A 96 -0.56 0.42 3.07
N THR A 97 -0.14 -0.79 2.71
CA THR A 97 0.14 -1.18 1.32
C THR A 97 -0.73 -2.35 0.87
N GLY A 98 -0.88 -3.39 1.67
CA GLY A 98 -1.60 -4.61 1.30
C GLY A 98 -3.07 -4.37 0.93
N LYS A 99 -3.76 -3.42 1.58
CA LYS A 99 -5.20 -3.18 1.35
C LYS A 99 -5.54 -2.69 -0.05
N LEU A 100 -4.67 -1.94 -0.72
CA LEU A 100 -4.95 -1.55 -2.11
C LEU A 100 -4.82 -2.75 -3.07
N PHE A 101 -3.82 -3.60 -2.87
CA PHE A 101 -3.69 -4.85 -3.63
C PHE A 101 -4.85 -5.81 -3.35
N ASN A 102 -5.27 -5.91 -2.08
CA ASN A 102 -6.47 -6.65 -1.67
C ASN A 102 -7.69 -6.18 -2.48
N PHE A 103 -7.96 -4.86 -2.50
CA PHE A 103 -9.07 -4.29 -3.27
C PHE A 103 -8.99 -4.64 -4.76
N CYS A 104 -7.82 -4.49 -5.40
CA CYS A 104 -7.66 -4.78 -6.82
C CYS A 104 -8.00 -6.25 -7.16
N CYS A 105 -7.51 -7.18 -6.35
CA CYS A 105 -7.78 -8.61 -6.54
C CYS A 105 -9.25 -8.97 -6.22
N PHE A 106 -9.83 -8.40 -5.15
CA PHE A 106 -11.24 -8.56 -4.84
C PHE A 106 -12.14 -8.03 -5.97
N ALA A 107 -11.82 -6.83 -6.48
CA ALA A 107 -12.58 -6.20 -7.55
C ALA A 107 -12.61 -7.05 -8.81
N SER A 108 -11.47 -7.63 -9.20
CA SER A 108 -11.39 -8.55 -10.33
C SER A 108 -12.31 -9.76 -10.15
N GLY A 109 -12.33 -10.35 -8.96
CA GLY A 109 -13.23 -11.47 -8.63
C GLY A 109 -14.71 -11.06 -8.60
N SER A 110 -15.03 -9.86 -8.13
CA SER A 110 -16.41 -9.35 -8.08
C SER A 110 -16.94 -9.06 -9.49
N ILE A 111 -16.16 -8.38 -10.34
CA ILE A 111 -16.52 -8.10 -11.74
C ILE A 111 -16.69 -9.40 -12.53
N ALA A 112 -15.82 -10.38 -12.30
CA ALA A 112 -15.89 -11.71 -12.91
C ALA A 112 -16.97 -12.62 -12.29
N LYS A 113 -17.81 -12.10 -11.38
CA LYS A 113 -18.90 -12.83 -10.70
C LYS A 113 -18.45 -14.12 -10.03
N ARG A 114 -17.24 -14.12 -9.45
CA ARG A 114 -16.72 -15.28 -8.74
C ARG A 114 -17.47 -15.52 -7.42
N SER A 115 -17.42 -16.75 -6.95
CA SER A 115 -18.01 -17.14 -5.66
C SER A 115 -17.39 -16.33 -4.51
N LYS A 116 -18.11 -16.26 -3.37
CA LYS A 116 -17.61 -15.61 -2.16
C LYS A 116 -16.24 -16.18 -1.70
N LYS A 117 -16.07 -17.50 -1.84
CA LYS A 117 -14.80 -18.19 -1.50
C LYS A 117 -13.64 -17.74 -2.39
N GLU A 118 -13.87 -17.65 -3.70
CA GLU A 118 -12.87 -17.20 -4.66
C GLU A 118 -12.53 -15.70 -4.46
N LYS A 119 -13.52 -14.85 -4.22
CA LYS A 119 -13.30 -13.44 -3.91
C LYS A 119 -12.44 -13.26 -2.64
N LEU A 120 -12.73 -14.03 -1.59
CA LEU A 120 -11.92 -14.02 -0.36
C LEU A 120 -10.49 -14.54 -0.59
N PHE A 121 -10.35 -15.59 -1.40
CA PHE A 121 -9.03 -16.10 -1.79
C PHE A 121 -8.22 -15.03 -2.54
N LEU A 122 -8.81 -14.38 -3.55
CA LEU A 122 -8.18 -13.31 -4.32
C LEU A 122 -7.81 -12.11 -3.43
N SER A 123 -8.69 -11.72 -2.51
CA SER A 123 -8.46 -10.68 -1.52
C SER A 123 -7.21 -10.96 -0.68
N ASN A 124 -7.11 -12.16 -0.11
CA ASN A 124 -5.96 -12.57 0.71
C ASN A 124 -4.67 -12.69 -0.13
N LEU A 125 -4.78 -13.17 -1.36
CA LEU A 125 -3.65 -13.20 -2.30
C LEU A 125 -3.14 -11.79 -2.60
N GLY A 126 -4.04 -10.85 -2.88
CA GLY A 126 -3.70 -9.44 -3.08
C GLY A 126 -2.98 -8.85 -1.87
N GLU A 127 -3.46 -9.10 -0.66
CA GLU A 127 -2.83 -8.60 0.56
C GLU A 127 -1.41 -9.16 0.76
N ASP A 128 -1.18 -10.43 0.46
CA ASP A 128 0.16 -11.05 0.50
C ASP A 128 1.09 -10.48 -0.57
N ILE A 129 0.58 -10.21 -1.78
CA ILE A 129 1.34 -9.53 -2.85
C ILE A 129 1.73 -8.12 -2.40
N GLY A 130 0.81 -7.37 -1.82
CA GLY A 130 1.08 -6.03 -1.31
C GLY A 130 2.10 -6.01 -0.17
N LEU A 131 2.08 -6.98 0.72
CA LEU A 131 3.10 -7.15 1.75
C LEU A 131 4.48 -7.47 1.13
N LEU A 132 4.53 -8.35 0.13
CA LEU A 132 5.77 -8.67 -0.58
C LEU A 132 6.32 -7.44 -1.33
N PHE A 133 5.42 -6.63 -1.92
CA PHE A 133 5.78 -5.37 -2.55
C PHE A 133 6.42 -4.39 -1.56
N GLN A 134 5.84 -4.25 -0.36
CA GLN A 134 6.42 -3.38 0.67
C GLN A 134 7.79 -3.88 1.13
N LEU A 135 7.95 -5.19 1.34
CA LEU A 135 9.26 -5.77 1.67
C LEU A 135 10.30 -5.49 0.58
N ALA A 136 9.90 -5.57 -0.69
CA ALA A 136 10.80 -5.23 -1.80
C ALA A 136 11.18 -3.75 -1.80
N ASP A 137 10.26 -2.83 -1.49
CA ASP A 137 10.53 -1.40 -1.35
C ASP A 137 11.51 -1.14 -0.19
N ASP A 138 11.32 -1.77 0.96
CA ASP A 138 12.22 -1.69 2.12
C ASP A 138 13.65 -2.19 1.75
N PHE A 139 13.79 -3.27 0.97
CA PHE A 139 15.09 -3.75 0.48
C PHE A 139 15.75 -2.78 -0.48
N LEU A 140 14.96 -2.14 -1.36
CA LEU A 140 15.45 -1.13 -2.28
C LEU A 140 15.92 0.14 -1.55
N ASP A 141 15.30 0.51 -0.44
CA ASP A 141 15.76 1.62 0.39
C ASP A 141 17.14 1.35 1.02
N VAL A 142 17.42 0.09 1.40
CA VAL A 142 18.69 -0.31 2.03
C VAL A 142 19.80 -0.56 1.01
N LYS A 143 19.52 -1.21 -0.12
CA LYS A 143 20.52 -1.66 -1.10
C LYS A 143 20.34 -1.11 -2.52
N GLY A 144 19.27 -0.36 -2.76
CA GLY A 144 19.03 0.25 -4.07
C GLY A 144 20.08 1.30 -4.44
N SER A 145 20.19 1.62 -5.72
CA SER A 145 20.91 2.81 -6.15
C SER A 145 19.90 3.95 -6.41
N LYS A 146 20.27 5.17 -6.09
CA LYS A 146 19.44 6.38 -6.32
C LYS A 146 18.94 6.46 -7.78
N LYS A 147 19.78 5.99 -8.74
CA LYS A 147 19.46 5.98 -10.17
C LYS A 147 18.34 5.01 -10.52
N ILE A 148 18.28 3.83 -9.85
CA ILE A 148 17.27 2.79 -10.10
C ILE A 148 15.97 3.09 -9.35
N VAL A 149 16.08 3.55 -8.10
CA VAL A 149 14.92 3.76 -7.23
C VAL A 149 14.18 5.07 -7.53
N GLY A 150 14.87 6.06 -8.15
CA GLY A 150 14.28 7.34 -8.50
C GLY A 150 13.91 8.24 -7.31
N LYS A 151 14.37 7.88 -6.10
CA LYS A 151 14.23 8.63 -4.84
C LYS A 151 15.52 8.49 -4.01
N PRO A 152 15.80 9.37 -3.02
CA PRO A 152 16.89 9.15 -2.07
C PRO A 152 16.70 7.84 -1.30
N ILE A 153 17.80 7.13 -1.03
CA ILE A 153 17.86 5.85 -0.30
C ILE A 153 18.31 6.07 1.15
N GLY A 154 18.08 5.07 2.01
CA GLY A 154 18.46 5.11 3.44
C GLY A 154 17.62 6.07 4.28
N LYS A 155 16.43 6.43 3.81
CA LYS A 155 15.53 7.35 4.51
C LYS A 155 14.83 6.72 5.69
N ASP A 156 14.43 5.47 5.58
CA ASP A 156 13.68 4.76 6.62
C ASP A 156 14.49 4.65 7.90
N SER A 157 15.79 4.36 7.78
CA SER A 157 16.69 4.33 8.92
C SER A 157 16.90 5.71 9.55
N LYS A 158 17.08 6.76 8.72
CA LYS A 158 17.28 8.14 9.20
C LYS A 158 16.06 8.72 9.91
N ARG A 159 14.86 8.30 9.52
CA ARG A 159 13.58 8.71 10.14
C ARG A 159 13.19 7.87 11.35
N GLY A 160 13.97 6.84 11.69
CA GLY A 160 13.61 5.93 12.77
C GLY A 160 12.37 5.09 12.46
N LYS A 161 12.11 4.78 11.17
CA LYS A 161 10.98 3.94 10.77
C LYS A 161 11.16 2.51 11.25
N SER A 162 10.08 1.94 11.75
CA SER A 162 10.00 0.55 12.18
C SER A 162 9.81 -0.38 10.98
N THR A 163 10.90 -0.72 10.27
CA THR A 163 10.87 -1.68 9.16
C THR A 163 11.23 -3.09 9.63
N ILE A 164 10.84 -4.11 8.85
CA ILE A 164 11.19 -5.51 9.13
C ILE A 164 12.72 -5.70 9.06
N ILE A 165 13.40 -4.98 8.15
CA ILE A 165 14.86 -5.05 8.03
C ILE A 165 15.54 -4.47 9.29
N ASN A 166 15.04 -3.34 9.81
CA ASN A 166 15.58 -2.75 11.04
C ASN A 166 15.34 -3.65 12.25
N LEU A 167 14.21 -4.38 12.29
CA LEU A 167 13.87 -5.26 13.39
C LEU A 167 14.72 -6.55 13.45
N MET A 168 14.85 -7.27 12.33
CA MET A 168 15.44 -8.62 12.33
C MET A 168 16.73 -8.76 11.51
N GLY A 169 17.17 -7.69 10.88
CA GLY A 169 18.31 -7.66 9.96
C GLY A 169 18.01 -8.20 8.57
N TYR A 170 18.85 -7.80 7.62
CA TYR A 170 18.65 -8.06 6.18
C TYR A 170 18.43 -9.53 5.83
N LYS A 171 19.30 -10.44 6.35
CA LYS A 171 19.25 -11.88 6.00
C LYS A 171 17.94 -12.54 6.41
N LYS A 172 17.46 -12.27 7.64
CA LYS A 172 16.19 -12.83 8.15
C LYS A 172 14.99 -12.24 7.42
N ALA A 173 14.98 -10.92 7.17
CA ALA A 173 13.94 -10.26 6.40
C ALA A 173 13.86 -10.81 4.96
N TYR A 174 15.01 -11.05 4.32
CA TYR A 174 15.09 -11.65 2.97
C TYR A 174 14.55 -13.08 2.94
N SER A 175 14.87 -13.90 3.96
CA SER A 175 14.28 -15.24 4.10
C SER A 175 12.76 -15.19 4.25
N LEU A 176 12.23 -14.27 5.07
CA LEU A 176 10.80 -14.04 5.24
C LEU A 176 10.12 -13.68 3.89
N ALA A 177 10.71 -12.73 3.15
CA ALA A 177 10.19 -12.32 1.83
C ALA A 177 10.20 -13.48 0.83
N ASN A 178 11.26 -14.28 0.79
CA ASN A 178 11.34 -15.45 -0.10
C ASN A 178 10.31 -16.54 0.27
N ASN A 179 10.06 -16.78 1.55
CA ASN A 179 9.03 -17.71 1.99
C ASN A 179 7.63 -17.20 1.60
N LEU A 180 7.36 -15.92 1.79
CA LEU A 180 6.11 -15.30 1.36
C LEU A 180 5.94 -15.43 -0.17
N LYS A 181 6.98 -15.11 -0.97
CA LYS A 181 6.97 -15.29 -2.42
C LYS A 181 6.64 -16.73 -2.82
N LYS A 182 7.32 -17.72 -2.20
CA LYS A 182 7.04 -19.14 -2.47
C LYS A 182 5.58 -19.52 -2.16
N ASN A 183 5.04 -19.00 -1.06
CA ASN A 183 3.64 -19.26 -0.68
C ASN A 183 2.66 -18.63 -1.68
N ILE A 184 2.93 -17.43 -2.16
CA ILE A 184 2.13 -16.76 -3.21
C ILE A 184 2.14 -17.58 -4.49
N LEU A 185 3.30 -18.07 -4.93
CA LEU A 185 3.44 -18.85 -6.18
C LEU A 185 2.81 -20.25 -6.13
N ARG A 186 2.52 -20.77 -4.93
CA ARG A 186 1.85 -22.07 -4.73
C ARG A 186 0.33 -21.97 -4.63
N LYS A 187 -0.20 -20.75 -4.52
CA LYS A 187 -1.65 -20.45 -4.51
C LYS A 187 -2.22 -20.36 -5.91
#